data_d0d4a90f3fd3740565dc168f605fd016
#
_entry.id   d0d4a90f3fd3740565dc168f605fd016
#
_cell.length_a   1.000
_cell.length_b   1.000
_cell.length_c   1.000
_cell.angle_alpha   90.00
_cell.angle_beta   90.00
_cell.angle_gamma   90.00
#
_symmetry.space_group_name_H-M   'P 1'
#
loop_
_entity.id
_entity.type
_entity.pdbx_description
1 polymer ?
#
loop_
_entity_poly.entity_id
_entity_poly.type
_entity_poly.pdbx_seq_one_letter_code
_entity_poly.pdbx_strand_id
1 'polypeptide(L)'
;MPKNIPKEDFEKIIAVVAAHPDGVKLDTIRKGLHITLPDRTLQRRLKRLADDGRIVAKGAGKGKRYFPRKSPKPEAQEKSRFIPAPAGIKLSPGGEAIKQSVLRSISERTPVGYQPDFLTSYEPNTTAYISDKLQCELTEMGQVGQTDLPAGTYLRQVMDRLLIDLSWNSSRLEGNTYSLLDTQRLFERGESAEGKAAEETQMILNHKSAIEMLAENAEGIGFNRYTICNLHALLSENLLPDPAAGGRVRNRLVGISGTVYEPLEVPQQIEQYFDQILQKAEAIRNPFEQAFFAMVHIPYLQPFEDVNKRVSRLAANIPLIRHNLCPLSFVDVDQNDYVWGTLGVYELNRIAYLRDVFEWAYRRSCARYSAIRQSLGQPDPFRLRYRQQISQFVSGVVKGRMDKRAAAKWIATQVTREIPQKDQSRFVEVVETEVSNLHEGNIARYRLRLSAFYAWKRGWM
;
A
#
# COMPACT_ATOMS: atom_id res chain seq x y z
N MET A 1 -41.16 9.14 -11.63
CA MET A 1 -40.11 8.54 -10.77
C MET A 1 -39.84 7.12 -11.25
N PRO A 2 -38.63 6.71 -11.64
CA PRO A 2 -38.36 5.32 -12.00
C PRO A 2 -38.41 4.47 -10.74
N LYS A 3 -39.29 3.43 -10.74
CA LYS A 3 -39.39 2.48 -9.63
C LYS A 3 -38.04 1.77 -9.45
N ASN A 4 -37.46 1.90 -8.25
CA ASN A 4 -36.23 1.18 -7.87
C ASN A 4 -36.48 -0.34 -7.98
N ILE A 5 -35.72 -1.01 -8.85
CA ILE A 5 -35.83 -2.46 -9.06
C ILE A 5 -35.07 -3.12 -7.93
N PRO A 6 -35.66 -4.07 -7.16
CA PRO A 6 -34.95 -4.74 -6.08
C PRO A 6 -33.68 -5.45 -6.59
N LYS A 7 -32.53 -5.26 -5.92
CA LYS A 7 -31.26 -5.90 -6.27
C LYS A 7 -31.37 -7.43 -6.31
N GLU A 8 -32.16 -8.01 -5.41
CA GLU A 8 -32.42 -9.46 -5.31
C GLU A 8 -32.97 -10.09 -6.60
N ASP A 9 -33.78 -9.37 -7.37
CA ASP A 9 -34.34 -9.91 -8.62
C ASP A 9 -33.29 -10.07 -9.71
N PHE A 10 -32.27 -9.21 -9.75
CA PHE A 10 -31.15 -9.34 -10.66
C PHE A 10 -30.24 -10.52 -10.29
N GLU A 11 -30.00 -10.75 -9.01
CA GLU A 11 -29.20 -11.88 -8.54
C GLU A 11 -29.84 -13.23 -8.88
N LYS A 12 -31.16 -13.34 -8.71
CA LYS A 12 -31.91 -14.53 -9.09
C LYS A 12 -31.82 -14.83 -10.60
N ILE A 13 -31.93 -13.80 -11.45
CA ILE A 13 -31.77 -13.94 -12.91
C ILE A 13 -30.35 -14.42 -13.25
N ILE A 14 -29.33 -13.84 -12.63
CA ILE A 14 -27.93 -14.21 -12.87
C ILE A 14 -27.68 -15.67 -12.42
N ALA A 15 -28.20 -16.07 -11.27
CA ALA A 15 -28.07 -17.45 -10.79
C ALA A 15 -28.65 -18.48 -11.77
N VAL A 16 -29.84 -18.19 -12.35
CA VAL A 16 -30.43 -19.08 -13.37
C VAL A 16 -29.58 -19.10 -14.65
N VAL A 17 -29.06 -17.97 -15.08
CA VAL A 17 -28.17 -17.91 -16.27
C VAL A 17 -26.86 -18.64 -15.99
N ALA A 18 -26.28 -18.50 -14.79
CA ALA A 18 -25.04 -19.16 -14.39
C ALA A 18 -25.16 -20.70 -14.35
N ALA A 19 -26.32 -21.23 -14.01
CA ALA A 19 -26.58 -22.66 -14.04
C ALA A 19 -26.58 -23.28 -15.46
N HIS A 20 -26.52 -22.46 -16.52
CA HIS A 20 -26.56 -22.91 -17.93
C HIS A 20 -25.35 -22.39 -18.72
N PRO A 21 -24.19 -23.02 -18.60
CA PRO A 21 -22.94 -22.55 -19.26
C PRO A 21 -23.04 -22.47 -20.80
N ASP A 22 -23.86 -23.32 -21.41
CA ASP A 22 -24.06 -23.40 -22.86
C ASP A 22 -25.11 -22.42 -23.41
N GLY A 23 -25.58 -21.53 -22.53
CA GLY A 23 -26.54 -20.50 -22.87
C GLY A 23 -28.00 -20.91 -22.77
N VAL A 24 -28.79 -20.06 -22.16
CA VAL A 24 -30.20 -20.30 -21.80
C VAL A 24 -31.13 -19.37 -22.56
N LYS A 25 -32.31 -19.86 -22.96
CA LYS A 25 -33.38 -19.09 -23.60
C LYS A 25 -34.26 -18.40 -22.55
N LEU A 26 -34.98 -17.34 -23.00
CA LEU A 26 -35.89 -16.56 -22.14
C LEU A 26 -36.90 -17.46 -21.37
N ASP A 27 -37.52 -18.43 -22.09
CA ASP A 27 -38.53 -19.30 -21.50
C ASP A 27 -37.95 -20.20 -20.36
N THR A 28 -36.72 -20.65 -20.51
CA THR A 28 -36.07 -21.45 -19.48
C THR A 28 -35.71 -20.58 -18.27
N ILE A 29 -35.24 -19.31 -18.50
CA ILE A 29 -35.00 -18.36 -17.42
C ILE A 29 -36.28 -18.10 -16.65
N ARG A 30 -37.39 -17.88 -17.36
CA ARG A 30 -38.71 -17.65 -16.74
C ARG A 30 -39.15 -18.81 -15.86
N LYS A 31 -38.96 -20.06 -16.34
CA LYS A 31 -39.30 -21.27 -15.57
C LYS A 31 -38.42 -21.47 -14.35
N GLY A 32 -37.16 -21.08 -14.44
CA GLY A 32 -36.19 -21.19 -13.35
C GLY A 32 -36.29 -20.07 -12.30
N LEU A 33 -37.02 -18.98 -12.63
CA LEU A 33 -37.30 -17.95 -11.65
C LEU A 33 -38.58 -18.33 -10.88
N HIS A 34 -38.44 -18.57 -9.58
CA HIS A 34 -39.61 -18.80 -8.69
C HIS A 34 -40.46 -17.54 -8.46
N ILE A 35 -40.44 -16.60 -9.43
CA ILE A 35 -41.14 -15.34 -9.39
C ILE A 35 -41.86 -15.15 -10.74
N THR A 36 -43.16 -14.85 -10.73
CA THR A 36 -43.90 -14.57 -11.95
C THR A 36 -43.65 -13.13 -12.43
N LEU A 37 -42.77 -12.99 -13.43
CA LEU A 37 -42.47 -11.70 -14.06
C LEU A 37 -43.08 -11.64 -15.46
N PRO A 38 -43.75 -10.52 -15.86
CA PRO A 38 -44.19 -10.30 -17.24
C PRO A 38 -43.01 -10.34 -18.21
N ASP A 39 -43.17 -10.95 -19.38
CA ASP A 39 -42.08 -11.14 -20.37
C ASP A 39 -41.37 -9.84 -20.75
N ARG A 40 -42.11 -8.75 -20.93
CA ARG A 40 -41.49 -7.42 -21.19
C ARG A 40 -40.58 -6.95 -20.06
N THR A 41 -40.95 -7.24 -18.82
CA THR A 41 -40.18 -6.85 -17.64
C THR A 41 -38.88 -7.71 -17.54
N LEU A 42 -39.01 -9.02 -17.76
CA LEU A 42 -37.84 -9.93 -17.78
C LEU A 42 -36.88 -9.58 -18.93
N GLN A 43 -37.37 -9.30 -20.13
CA GLN A 43 -36.56 -8.87 -21.27
C GLN A 43 -35.80 -7.57 -20.98
N ARG A 44 -36.46 -6.58 -20.36
CA ARG A 44 -35.86 -5.30 -19.99
C ARG A 44 -34.75 -5.50 -18.94
N ARG A 45 -34.98 -6.39 -17.96
CA ARG A 45 -33.97 -6.73 -16.94
C ARG A 45 -32.77 -7.47 -17.54
N LEU A 46 -33.00 -8.44 -18.42
CA LEU A 46 -31.96 -9.15 -19.15
C LEU A 46 -31.14 -8.23 -20.06
N LYS A 47 -31.80 -7.26 -20.72
CA LYS A 47 -31.11 -6.24 -21.50
C LYS A 47 -30.20 -5.41 -20.61
N ARG A 48 -30.69 -4.91 -19.48
CA ARG A 48 -29.90 -4.14 -18.52
C ARG A 48 -28.72 -4.94 -17.99
N LEU A 49 -28.91 -6.20 -17.62
CA LEU A 49 -27.82 -7.08 -17.19
C LEU A 49 -26.78 -7.34 -18.28
N ALA A 50 -27.19 -7.36 -19.54
CA ALA A 50 -26.29 -7.48 -20.67
C ALA A 50 -25.55 -6.16 -20.95
N ASP A 51 -26.23 -5.01 -20.87
CA ASP A 51 -25.65 -3.68 -21.01
C ASP A 51 -24.67 -3.38 -19.85
N ASP A 52 -24.99 -3.79 -18.62
CA ASP A 52 -24.13 -3.74 -17.43
C ASP A 52 -22.99 -4.79 -17.48
N GLY A 53 -22.92 -5.60 -18.55
CA GLY A 53 -21.88 -6.61 -18.74
C GLY A 53 -21.92 -7.77 -17.74
N ARG A 54 -23.01 -8.00 -17.00
CA ARG A 54 -23.17 -9.08 -16.01
C ARG A 54 -23.55 -10.42 -16.64
N ILE A 55 -24.13 -10.41 -17.84
CA ILE A 55 -24.41 -11.59 -18.68
C ILE A 55 -24.07 -11.25 -20.14
N VAL A 56 -23.94 -12.25 -21.00
CA VAL A 56 -23.69 -12.07 -22.43
C VAL A 56 -24.91 -12.52 -23.22
N ALA A 57 -25.46 -11.66 -24.07
CA ALA A 57 -26.57 -11.99 -24.97
C ALA A 57 -26.01 -12.27 -26.37
N LYS A 58 -26.35 -13.44 -26.97
CA LYS A 58 -25.97 -13.81 -28.35
C LYS A 58 -27.22 -14.21 -29.16
N GLY A 59 -27.23 -13.86 -30.44
CA GLY A 59 -28.33 -14.12 -31.36
C GLY A 59 -29.43 -13.07 -31.33
N ALA A 60 -30.44 -13.19 -32.21
CA ALA A 60 -31.54 -12.26 -32.34
C ALA A 60 -32.91 -13.00 -32.37
N GLY A 61 -33.99 -12.30 -32.05
CA GLY A 61 -35.38 -12.82 -32.09
C GLY A 61 -35.56 -14.06 -31.20
N LYS A 62 -36.31 -15.05 -31.71
CA LYS A 62 -36.60 -16.30 -30.99
C LYS A 62 -35.38 -17.18 -30.72
N GLY A 63 -34.24 -16.94 -31.41
CA GLY A 63 -32.96 -17.63 -31.23
C GLY A 63 -32.03 -17.03 -30.19
N LYS A 64 -32.41 -15.93 -29.53
CA LYS A 64 -31.57 -15.22 -28.55
C LYS A 64 -31.34 -16.07 -27.31
N ARG A 65 -30.05 -16.23 -26.96
CA ARG A 65 -29.61 -16.95 -25.75
C ARG A 65 -28.83 -16.02 -24.86
N TYR A 66 -28.90 -16.25 -23.57
CA TYR A 66 -28.18 -15.55 -22.54
C TYR A 66 -27.18 -16.51 -21.92
N PHE A 67 -25.92 -16.09 -21.88
CA PHE A 67 -24.82 -16.87 -21.34
C PHE A 67 -24.38 -16.22 -20.03
N PRO A 68 -23.96 -17.02 -19.06
CA PRO A 68 -23.22 -16.43 -17.99
C PRO A 68 -22.07 -15.67 -18.65
N ARG A 69 -21.79 -14.41 -18.20
CA ARG A 69 -20.47 -13.91 -18.43
C ARG A 69 -19.59 -14.99 -17.81
N LYS A 70 -18.82 -15.72 -18.62
CA LYS A 70 -17.71 -16.44 -18.07
C LYS A 70 -16.99 -15.35 -17.30
N SER A 71 -17.16 -15.32 -15.98
CA SER A 71 -16.13 -14.79 -15.11
C SER A 71 -14.91 -15.35 -15.75
N PRO A 72 -13.92 -14.52 -16.29
CA PRO A 72 -12.71 -15.15 -16.80
C PRO A 72 -12.51 -16.23 -15.77
N LYS A 73 -12.58 -17.55 -16.20
CA LYS A 73 -12.23 -18.65 -15.30
C LYS A 73 -11.21 -18.00 -14.43
N PRO A 74 -11.18 -18.08 -13.09
CA PRO A 74 -9.98 -17.68 -12.47
C PRO A 74 -8.94 -18.45 -13.27
N GLU A 75 -8.57 -17.87 -14.45
CA GLU A 75 -7.37 -18.16 -15.20
C GLU A 75 -6.42 -17.93 -14.13
N ALA A 76 -6.07 -19.15 -13.54
CA ALA A 76 -5.32 -19.28 -12.33
C ALA A 76 -4.93 -17.90 -11.95
N GLN A 77 -5.76 -17.21 -11.14
CA GLN A 77 -5.76 -15.78 -10.83
C GLN A 77 -4.57 -15.22 -11.60
N GLU A 78 -4.73 -14.36 -12.64
CA GLU A 78 -3.56 -13.57 -12.99
C GLU A 78 -3.21 -13.01 -11.66
N LYS A 79 -2.36 -13.80 -11.02
CA LYS A 79 -1.84 -13.62 -9.69
C LYS A 79 -1.45 -12.20 -9.78
N SER A 80 -2.22 -11.32 -9.16
CA SER A 80 -1.96 -9.90 -9.04
C SER A 80 -0.46 -9.83 -9.16
N ARG A 81 0.08 -9.45 -10.34
CA ARG A 81 1.39 -9.90 -10.81
C ARG A 81 2.32 -9.66 -9.68
N PHE A 82 2.52 -10.72 -8.92
CA PHE A 82 3.35 -10.76 -7.76
C PHE A 82 4.71 -10.47 -8.34
N ILE A 83 5.15 -9.26 -8.24
CA ILE A 83 6.50 -8.89 -8.55
C ILE A 83 7.25 -9.29 -7.30
N PRO A 84 7.97 -10.44 -7.32
CA PRO A 84 8.65 -10.89 -6.13
C PRO A 84 9.62 -9.80 -5.72
N ALA A 85 9.55 -9.44 -4.45
CA ALA A 85 10.49 -8.52 -3.84
C ALA A 85 11.92 -8.95 -4.12
N PRO A 86 12.84 -8.00 -4.32
CA PRO A 86 14.27 -8.31 -4.46
C PRO A 86 14.70 -9.11 -3.24
N ALA A 87 15.37 -10.23 -3.44
CA ALA A 87 15.81 -11.24 -2.50
C ALA A 87 15.08 -11.14 -1.16
N GLY A 88 13.96 -11.89 -1.04
CA GLY A 88 12.92 -11.74 -0.02
C GLY A 88 13.44 -11.54 1.39
N ILE A 89 12.62 -10.97 2.24
CA ILE A 89 12.91 -10.75 3.67
C ILE A 89 13.40 -12.06 4.27
N LYS A 90 14.62 -12.06 4.84
CA LYS A 90 15.15 -13.22 5.57
C LYS A 90 14.43 -13.28 6.91
N LEU A 91 13.47 -14.18 7.03
CA LEU A 91 12.72 -14.36 8.25
C LEU A 91 13.53 -15.04 9.33
N SER A 92 13.33 -14.64 10.57
CA SER A 92 13.76 -15.36 11.75
C SER A 92 12.96 -16.67 11.91
N PRO A 93 13.44 -17.64 12.70
CA PRO A 93 12.65 -18.86 12.98
C PRO A 93 11.26 -18.56 13.53
N GLY A 94 11.14 -17.49 14.34
CA GLY A 94 9.85 -17.00 14.83
C GLY A 94 8.96 -16.41 13.73
N GLY A 95 9.54 -15.69 12.77
CA GLY A 95 8.86 -15.15 11.60
C GLY A 95 8.34 -16.26 10.68
N GLU A 96 9.18 -17.28 10.40
CA GLU A 96 8.77 -18.45 9.61
C GLU A 96 7.61 -19.23 10.25
N ALA A 97 7.65 -19.44 11.56
CA ALA A 97 6.56 -20.11 12.28
C ALA A 97 5.25 -19.32 12.23
N ILE A 98 5.31 -17.98 12.29
CA ILE A 98 4.13 -17.12 12.11
C ILE A 98 3.62 -17.25 10.68
N LYS A 99 4.50 -17.16 9.68
CA LYS A 99 4.15 -17.29 8.26
C LYS A 99 3.38 -18.56 7.99
N GLN A 100 3.87 -19.69 8.47
CA GLN A 100 3.17 -20.99 8.32
C GLN A 100 1.78 -20.98 8.97
N SER A 101 1.61 -20.32 10.11
CA SER A 101 0.32 -20.23 10.81
C SER A 101 -0.69 -19.38 10.04
N VAL A 102 -0.29 -18.18 9.59
CA VAL A 102 -1.19 -17.23 8.92
C VAL A 102 -1.49 -17.58 7.45
N LEU A 103 -0.71 -18.46 6.84
CA LEU A 103 -0.96 -18.98 5.49
C LEU A 103 -2.00 -20.11 5.45
N ARG A 104 -2.40 -20.65 6.60
CA ARG A 104 -3.50 -21.62 6.66
C ARG A 104 -4.79 -20.98 6.15
N SER A 105 -5.70 -21.80 5.67
CA SER A 105 -7.05 -21.36 5.32
C SER A 105 -7.70 -20.63 6.51
N ILE A 106 -8.50 -19.59 6.25
CA ILE A 106 -9.24 -18.87 7.30
C ILE A 106 -10.08 -19.84 8.14
N SER A 107 -10.68 -20.86 7.53
CA SER A 107 -11.46 -21.88 8.22
C SER A 107 -10.66 -22.78 9.17
N GLU A 108 -9.35 -22.81 9.03
CA GLU A 108 -8.44 -23.60 9.88
C GLU A 108 -7.78 -22.74 10.98
N ARG A 109 -8.01 -21.43 10.97
CA ARG A 109 -7.50 -20.51 11.97
C ARG A 109 -8.53 -20.30 13.08
N THR A 110 -8.07 -20.16 14.31
CA THR A 110 -8.94 -20.01 15.48
C THR A 110 -9.37 -18.54 15.61
N PRO A 111 -10.67 -18.20 15.67
CA PRO A 111 -11.14 -16.86 15.96
C PRO A 111 -10.58 -16.35 17.29
N VAL A 112 -10.14 -15.09 17.30
CA VAL A 112 -9.52 -14.44 18.47
C VAL A 112 -9.95 -12.99 18.54
N GLY A 113 -10.30 -12.53 19.74
CA GLY A 113 -10.58 -11.13 20.03
C GLY A 113 -9.35 -10.39 20.58
N TYR A 114 -9.52 -9.09 20.79
CA TYR A 114 -8.49 -8.24 21.40
C TYR A 114 -8.07 -8.79 22.78
N GLN A 115 -6.76 -8.94 22.99
CA GLN A 115 -6.16 -9.43 24.22
C GLN A 115 -5.49 -8.26 24.97
N PRO A 116 -6.10 -7.72 26.02
CA PRO A 116 -5.55 -6.59 26.75
C PRO A 116 -4.16 -6.83 27.32
N ASP A 117 -3.88 -8.06 27.75
CA ASP A 117 -2.61 -8.42 28.36
C ASP A 117 -1.41 -8.22 27.42
N PHE A 118 -1.64 -8.31 26.11
CA PHE A 118 -0.58 -8.04 25.12
C PHE A 118 -0.08 -6.59 25.18
N LEU A 119 -0.94 -5.64 25.53
CA LEU A 119 -0.56 -4.25 25.79
C LEU A 119 -0.13 -4.01 27.24
N THR A 120 -0.92 -4.52 28.20
CA THR A 120 -0.76 -4.15 29.63
C THR A 120 0.51 -4.73 30.23
N SER A 121 0.95 -5.93 29.79
CA SER A 121 2.20 -6.57 30.22
C SER A 121 3.47 -5.91 29.65
N TYR A 122 3.34 -5.06 28.62
CA TYR A 122 4.50 -4.35 28.09
C TYR A 122 4.91 -3.21 29.02
N GLU A 123 6.12 -3.28 29.59
CA GLU A 123 6.68 -2.24 30.45
C GLU A 123 7.75 -1.44 29.68
N PRO A 124 7.53 -0.13 29.42
CA PRO A 124 8.47 0.71 28.70
C PRO A 124 9.89 0.65 29.29
N ASN A 125 10.90 0.50 28.44
CA ASN A 125 12.32 0.42 28.79
C ASN A 125 12.75 -0.81 29.63
N THR A 126 11.83 -1.75 29.87
CA THR A 126 12.08 -3.03 30.52
C THR A 126 11.75 -4.18 29.57
N THR A 127 10.55 -4.17 29.00
CA THR A 127 10.16 -5.06 27.90
C THR A 127 10.75 -4.50 26.61
N ALA A 128 11.31 -5.35 25.75
CA ALA A 128 11.81 -4.95 24.45
C ALA A 128 11.34 -5.92 23.35
N TYR A 129 10.79 -5.39 22.28
CA TYR A 129 10.48 -6.11 21.04
C TYR A 129 11.69 -6.25 20.13
N ILE A 130 12.60 -5.27 20.19
CA ILE A 130 13.82 -5.20 19.41
C ILE A 130 15.01 -5.39 20.37
N SER A 131 15.87 -6.36 20.08
CA SER A 131 17.05 -6.62 20.92
C SER A 131 18.01 -5.42 20.93
N ASP A 132 18.73 -5.21 22.04
CA ASP A 132 19.71 -4.13 22.18
C ASP A 132 20.74 -4.12 21.04
N LYS A 133 21.20 -5.32 20.63
CA LYS A 133 22.10 -5.45 19.50
C LYS A 133 21.51 -4.86 18.22
N LEU A 134 20.27 -5.21 17.90
CA LEU A 134 19.60 -4.70 16.71
C LEU A 134 19.33 -3.20 16.82
N GLN A 135 18.96 -2.70 18.00
CA GLN A 135 18.80 -1.26 18.25
C GLN A 135 20.10 -0.48 17.97
N CYS A 136 21.24 -0.98 18.42
CA CYS A 136 22.54 -0.38 18.12
C CYS A 136 22.84 -0.39 16.63
N GLU A 137 22.68 -1.54 15.95
CA GLU A 137 22.93 -1.66 14.51
C GLU A 137 22.04 -0.68 13.68
N LEU A 138 20.76 -0.57 14.03
CA LEU A 138 19.85 0.34 13.33
C LEU A 138 20.19 1.81 13.60
N THR A 139 20.64 2.12 14.82
CA THR A 139 21.10 3.47 15.18
C THR A 139 22.32 3.87 14.36
N GLU A 140 23.37 3.04 14.34
CA GLU A 140 24.57 3.30 13.54
C GLU A 140 24.26 3.49 12.06
N MET A 141 23.35 2.68 11.53
CA MET A 141 22.96 2.75 10.12
C MET A 141 22.10 3.99 9.81
N GLY A 142 21.23 4.38 10.73
CA GLY A 142 20.29 5.48 10.56
C GLY A 142 20.88 6.85 10.92
N GLN A 143 21.99 6.87 11.67
CA GLN A 143 22.66 8.13 12.00
C GLN A 143 23.28 8.76 10.76
N VAL A 144 23.03 10.05 10.59
CA VAL A 144 23.43 10.77 9.41
C VAL A 144 24.09 12.09 9.79
N GLY A 145 25.39 12.07 9.97
CA GLY A 145 26.19 13.28 10.26
C GLY A 145 26.24 13.64 11.75
N GLN A 146 26.30 14.95 12.05
CA GLN A 146 26.40 15.45 13.43
C GLN A 146 25.11 15.19 14.23
N THR A 147 25.28 14.70 15.46
CA THR A 147 24.17 14.33 16.37
C THR A 147 23.41 15.51 16.97
N ASP A 148 23.97 16.72 16.95
CA ASP A 148 23.44 17.90 17.64
C ASP A 148 22.60 18.83 16.77
N LEU A 149 22.01 18.33 15.68
CA LEU A 149 21.15 19.11 14.81
C LEU A 149 19.71 19.15 15.34
N PRO A 150 18.96 20.26 15.14
CA PRO A 150 17.55 20.37 15.48
C PRO A 150 16.73 19.20 14.89
N ALA A 151 15.66 18.78 15.59
CA ALA A 151 14.77 17.72 15.13
C ALA A 151 14.25 17.98 13.69
N GLY A 152 14.15 16.92 12.89
CA GLY A 152 13.71 17.00 11.51
C GLY A 152 14.70 17.60 10.51
N THR A 153 15.94 17.95 10.92
CA THR A 153 16.95 18.48 9.98
C THR A 153 17.26 17.47 8.88
N TYR A 154 17.46 16.22 9.23
CA TYR A 154 17.68 15.18 8.22
C TYR A 154 16.45 14.95 7.32
N LEU A 155 15.27 14.91 7.92
CA LEU A 155 14.01 14.78 7.17
C LEU A 155 13.92 15.87 6.09
N ARG A 156 14.17 17.13 6.44
CA ARG A 156 14.13 18.25 5.48
C ARG A 156 15.12 18.11 4.33
N GLN A 157 16.29 17.51 4.57
CA GLN A 157 17.29 17.27 3.52
C GLN A 157 16.85 16.22 2.48
N VAL A 158 15.99 15.30 2.85
CA VAL A 158 15.50 14.23 1.96
C VAL A 158 14.01 14.39 1.62
N MET A 159 13.40 15.52 2.01
CA MET A 159 11.94 15.71 2.02
C MET A 159 11.28 15.43 0.67
N ASP A 160 11.78 16.02 -0.42
CA ASP A 160 11.20 15.84 -1.76
C ASP A 160 11.14 14.36 -2.16
N ARG A 161 12.19 13.63 -1.81
CA ARG A 161 12.27 12.21 -2.12
C ARG A 161 11.42 11.37 -1.17
N LEU A 162 11.43 11.69 0.11
CA LEU A 162 10.64 10.99 1.11
C LEU A 162 9.14 11.14 0.85
N LEU A 163 8.68 12.33 0.47
CA LEU A 163 7.28 12.56 0.11
C LEU A 163 6.83 11.55 -0.95
N ILE A 164 7.61 11.39 -2.02
CA ILE A 164 7.29 10.45 -3.09
C ILE A 164 7.38 9.01 -2.59
N ASP A 165 8.52 8.63 -2.00
CA ASP A 165 8.80 7.24 -1.62
C ASP A 165 7.83 6.73 -0.55
N LEU A 166 7.60 7.49 0.52
CA LEU A 166 6.74 7.06 1.62
C LEU A 166 5.26 7.07 1.22
N SER A 167 4.79 8.11 0.50
CA SER A 167 3.41 8.17 0.02
C SER A 167 3.11 7.01 -0.93
N TRP A 168 4.01 6.75 -1.88
CA TRP A 168 3.84 5.65 -2.83
C TRP A 168 3.90 4.27 -2.17
N ASN A 169 4.96 3.99 -1.39
CA ASN A 169 5.14 2.67 -0.77
C ASN A 169 4.05 2.37 0.26
N SER A 170 3.71 3.33 1.13
CA SER A 170 2.67 3.13 2.13
C SER A 170 1.28 2.92 1.49
N SER A 171 0.97 3.63 0.40
CA SER A 171 -0.27 3.43 -0.35
C SER A 171 -0.29 2.08 -1.06
N ARG A 172 0.84 1.65 -1.65
CA ARG A 172 0.98 0.34 -2.31
C ARG A 172 0.74 -0.83 -1.35
N LEU A 173 1.15 -0.70 -0.08
CA LEU A 173 0.85 -1.70 0.95
C LEU A 173 -0.64 -1.85 1.26
N GLU A 174 -1.47 -0.87 0.88
CA GLU A 174 -2.94 -0.93 0.95
C GLU A 174 -3.59 -1.29 -0.39
N GLY A 175 -2.80 -1.70 -1.39
CA GLY A 175 -3.31 -2.11 -2.69
C GLY A 175 -3.40 -0.99 -3.74
N ASN A 176 -2.91 0.21 -3.47
CA ASN A 176 -2.84 1.29 -4.45
C ASN A 176 -1.95 0.90 -5.63
N THR A 177 -2.40 1.19 -6.82
CA THR A 177 -1.77 0.75 -8.09
C THR A 177 -1.03 1.85 -8.85
N TYR A 178 -0.84 3.03 -8.24
CA TYR A 178 -0.02 4.10 -8.81
C TYR A 178 1.41 3.63 -9.04
N SER A 179 2.03 4.13 -10.11
CA SER A 179 3.48 4.01 -10.29
C SER A 179 4.22 5.14 -9.55
N LEU A 180 5.53 4.99 -9.41
CA LEU A 180 6.38 6.04 -8.85
C LEU A 180 6.31 7.33 -9.67
N LEU A 181 6.33 7.23 -11.01
CA LEU A 181 6.21 8.37 -11.93
C LEU A 181 4.85 9.04 -11.87
N ASP A 182 3.77 8.26 -11.75
CA ASP A 182 2.42 8.82 -11.60
C ASP A 182 2.30 9.58 -10.27
N THR A 183 2.88 9.05 -9.20
CA THR A 183 2.93 9.74 -7.90
C THR A 183 3.73 11.04 -7.97
N GLN A 184 4.89 11.03 -8.63
CA GLN A 184 5.68 12.24 -8.84
C GLN A 184 4.91 13.28 -9.67
N ARG A 185 4.25 12.86 -10.75
CA ARG A 185 3.44 13.74 -11.60
C ARG A 185 2.26 14.35 -10.84
N LEU A 186 1.60 13.54 -9.99
CA LEU A 186 0.52 14.03 -9.14
C LEU A 186 1.00 15.14 -8.20
N PHE A 187 2.19 14.99 -7.61
CA PHE A 187 2.75 16.01 -6.70
C PHE A 187 3.24 17.26 -7.40
N GLU A 188 3.82 17.14 -8.60
CA GLU A 188 4.36 18.28 -9.35
C GLU A 188 3.28 19.07 -10.09
N ARG A 189 2.21 18.40 -10.59
CA ARG A 189 1.23 19.01 -11.51
C ARG A 189 -0.21 18.95 -10.99
N GLY A 190 -0.48 18.21 -9.94
CA GLY A 190 -1.86 17.97 -9.47
C GLY A 190 -2.70 17.08 -10.40
N GLU A 191 -2.06 16.37 -11.37
CA GLU A 191 -2.76 15.57 -12.35
C GLU A 191 -2.87 14.11 -11.90
N SER A 192 -4.11 13.62 -11.78
CA SER A 192 -4.37 12.21 -11.49
C SER A 192 -3.90 11.30 -12.64
N ALA A 193 -3.47 10.08 -12.31
CA ALA A 193 -3.12 9.08 -13.29
C ALA A 193 -4.37 8.55 -14.00
N GLU A 194 -4.26 8.31 -15.33
CA GLU A 194 -5.37 7.82 -16.14
C GLU A 194 -5.74 6.39 -15.77
N GLY A 195 -7.06 6.13 -15.64
CA GLY A 195 -7.56 4.80 -15.31
C GLY A 195 -7.41 4.40 -13.85
N LYS A 196 -7.02 5.34 -12.96
CA LYS A 196 -6.97 5.11 -11.53
C LYS A 196 -8.23 5.61 -10.84
N ALA A 197 -8.61 4.93 -9.77
CA ALA A 197 -9.75 5.35 -8.95
C ALA A 197 -9.43 6.66 -8.20
N ALA A 198 -10.45 7.46 -7.94
CA ALA A 198 -10.29 8.71 -7.22
C ALA A 198 -9.74 8.49 -5.79
N GLU A 199 -10.15 7.38 -5.16
CA GLU A 199 -9.70 6.97 -3.84
C GLU A 199 -8.19 6.67 -3.81
N GLU A 200 -7.63 6.10 -4.89
CA GLU A 200 -6.18 5.85 -4.98
C GLU A 200 -5.39 7.16 -5.04
N THR A 201 -5.90 8.14 -5.82
CA THR A 201 -5.31 9.49 -5.90
C THR A 201 -5.38 10.19 -4.55
N GLN A 202 -6.56 10.19 -3.93
CA GLN A 202 -6.79 10.81 -2.62
C GLN A 202 -5.87 10.21 -1.55
N MET A 203 -5.71 8.88 -1.54
CA MET A 203 -4.81 8.20 -0.60
C MET A 203 -3.37 8.72 -0.68
N ILE A 204 -2.84 8.94 -1.89
CA ILE A 204 -1.47 9.45 -2.08
C ILE A 204 -1.37 10.91 -1.62
N LEU A 205 -2.35 11.75 -1.95
CA LEU A 205 -2.38 13.15 -1.51
C LEU A 205 -2.48 13.27 0.02
N ASN A 206 -3.27 12.42 0.65
CA ASN A 206 -3.40 12.35 2.10
C ASN A 206 -2.07 11.99 2.78
N HIS A 207 -1.33 11.02 2.22
CA HIS A 207 0.00 10.69 2.73
C HIS A 207 0.95 11.88 2.63
N LYS A 208 0.94 12.61 1.49
CA LYS A 208 1.75 13.82 1.33
C LYS A 208 1.48 14.83 2.45
N SER A 209 0.20 15.19 2.66
CA SER A 209 -0.19 16.16 3.69
C SER A 209 0.20 15.69 5.11
N ALA A 210 0.06 14.40 5.41
CA ALA A 210 0.43 13.85 6.71
C ALA A 210 1.97 13.87 6.93
N ILE A 211 2.77 13.60 5.89
CA ILE A 211 4.24 13.68 5.96
C ILE A 211 4.69 15.14 6.12
N GLU A 212 4.07 16.08 5.39
CA GLU A 212 4.33 17.52 5.51
C GLU A 212 4.06 18.01 6.93
N MET A 213 2.93 17.61 7.55
CA MET A 213 2.60 17.93 8.94
C MET A 213 3.68 17.44 9.93
N LEU A 214 4.20 16.21 9.74
CA LEU A 214 5.28 15.69 10.58
C LEU A 214 6.59 16.47 10.40
N ALA A 215 6.89 16.91 9.16
CA ALA A 215 8.12 17.66 8.86
C ALA A 215 8.09 19.08 9.39
N GLU A 216 6.94 19.76 9.28
CA GLU A 216 6.75 21.13 9.73
C GLU A 216 6.78 21.24 11.25
N ASN A 217 6.28 20.25 11.95
CA ASN A 217 6.14 20.22 13.41
C ASN A 217 7.16 19.31 14.09
N ALA A 218 8.31 19.06 13.49
CA ALA A 218 9.29 18.04 13.93
C ALA A 218 9.69 18.14 15.42
N GLU A 219 9.68 19.31 16.03
CA GLU A 219 9.97 19.53 17.46
C GLU A 219 8.76 19.27 18.36
N GLY A 220 7.54 19.47 17.85
CA GLY A 220 6.29 19.39 18.62
C GLY A 220 5.55 18.04 18.47
N ILE A 221 5.97 17.17 17.53
CA ILE A 221 5.32 15.88 17.35
C ILE A 221 5.74 14.89 18.44
N GLY A 222 4.80 14.02 18.85
CA GLY A 222 5.02 12.97 19.85
C GLY A 222 3.88 11.97 19.85
N PHE A 223 3.97 10.96 20.68
CA PHE A 223 2.89 10.00 20.86
C PHE A 223 1.82 10.57 21.83
N ASN A 224 1.07 11.53 21.32
CA ASN A 224 -0.04 12.16 22.01
C ASN A 224 -1.28 12.21 21.11
N ARG A 225 -2.45 12.45 21.71
CA ARG A 225 -3.73 12.48 20.97
C ARG A 225 -3.71 13.50 19.84
N TYR A 226 -3.13 14.68 20.05
CA TYR A 226 -3.08 15.71 19.02
C TYR A 226 -2.37 15.18 17.75
N THR A 227 -1.15 14.67 17.91
CA THR A 227 -0.37 14.18 16.76
C THR A 227 -1.05 12.99 16.08
N ILE A 228 -1.47 11.96 16.83
CA ILE A 228 -1.99 10.74 16.24
C ILE A 228 -3.38 10.94 15.64
N CYS A 229 -4.27 11.71 16.28
CA CYS A 229 -5.57 12.04 15.71
C CYS A 229 -5.47 12.94 14.47
N ASN A 230 -4.54 13.90 14.43
CA ASN A 230 -4.32 14.70 13.22
C ASN A 230 -3.69 13.89 12.08
N LEU A 231 -2.78 12.95 12.36
CA LEU A 231 -2.32 11.99 11.36
C LEU A 231 -3.49 11.18 10.79
N HIS A 232 -4.39 10.70 11.64
CA HIS A 232 -5.58 9.99 11.17
C HIS A 232 -6.47 10.90 10.33
N ALA A 233 -6.77 12.13 10.79
CA ALA A 233 -7.62 13.06 10.06
C ALA A 233 -7.08 13.33 8.65
N LEU A 234 -5.77 13.63 8.51
CA LEU A 234 -5.13 13.87 7.22
C LEU A 234 -5.14 12.62 6.34
N LEU A 235 -4.79 11.45 6.88
CA LEU A 235 -4.74 10.20 6.11
C LEU A 235 -6.11 9.68 5.67
N SER A 236 -7.17 10.06 6.38
CA SER A 236 -8.55 9.63 6.12
C SER A 236 -9.39 10.68 5.38
N GLU A 237 -8.84 11.85 5.10
CA GLU A 237 -9.57 12.92 4.43
C GLU A 237 -10.20 12.43 3.13
N ASN A 238 -11.52 12.67 2.99
CA ASN A 238 -12.32 12.29 1.82
C ASN A 238 -12.27 10.79 1.45
N LEU A 239 -11.90 9.92 2.41
CA LEU A 239 -11.87 8.46 2.24
C LEU A 239 -12.84 7.74 3.18
N LEU A 240 -13.31 8.39 4.24
CA LEU A 240 -14.29 7.81 5.16
C LEU A 240 -15.72 8.10 4.71
N PRO A 241 -16.66 7.14 4.86
CA PRO A 241 -18.07 7.36 4.59
C PRO A 241 -18.69 8.47 5.44
N ASP A 242 -18.22 8.60 6.70
CA ASP A 242 -18.58 9.66 7.63
C ASP A 242 -17.38 10.60 7.81
N PRO A 243 -17.42 11.81 7.23
CA PRO A 243 -16.32 12.77 7.38
C PRO A 243 -16.06 13.18 8.84
N ALA A 244 -17.09 13.07 9.72
CA ALA A 244 -16.95 13.41 11.13
C ALA A 244 -16.11 12.39 11.92
N ALA A 245 -15.87 11.19 11.38
CA ALA A 245 -15.00 10.18 11.98
C ALA A 245 -13.51 10.53 11.87
N GLY A 246 -13.14 11.44 10.96
CA GLY A 246 -11.76 11.89 10.78
C GLY A 246 -11.16 12.48 12.05
N GLY A 247 -10.03 11.91 12.51
CA GLY A 247 -9.34 12.36 13.73
C GLY A 247 -10.01 11.97 15.06
N ARG A 248 -11.01 11.11 15.04
CA ARG A 248 -11.73 10.67 16.25
C ARG A 248 -11.55 9.19 16.51
N VAL A 249 -11.41 8.83 17.77
CA VAL A 249 -11.49 7.43 18.18
C VAL A 249 -12.91 6.92 17.91
N ARG A 250 -13.00 5.72 17.34
CA ARG A 250 -14.27 5.15 16.90
C ARG A 250 -15.19 4.78 18.06
N ASN A 251 -16.46 4.93 17.82
CA ASN A 251 -17.53 4.44 18.67
C ASN A 251 -18.42 3.39 17.97
N ARG A 252 -17.98 2.91 16.79
CA ARG A 252 -18.67 1.90 15.98
C ARG A 252 -17.85 0.63 15.87
N LEU A 253 -18.51 -0.47 15.61
CA LEU A 253 -17.87 -1.74 15.31
C LEU A 253 -17.14 -1.64 13.99
N VAL A 254 -15.95 -2.24 13.92
CA VAL A 254 -15.17 -2.39 12.69
C VAL A 254 -14.77 -3.84 12.53
N GLY A 255 -14.72 -4.30 11.28
CA GLY A 255 -14.23 -5.62 10.92
C GLY A 255 -12.98 -5.49 10.03
N ILE A 256 -12.12 -6.48 10.09
CA ILE A 256 -10.93 -6.58 9.23
C ILE A 256 -11.11 -7.77 8.31
N SER A 257 -11.06 -7.55 7.00
CA SER A 257 -11.17 -8.63 6.02
C SER A 257 -9.88 -9.46 5.99
N GLY A 258 -10.02 -10.77 5.74
CA GLY A 258 -8.87 -11.68 5.57
C GLY A 258 -8.23 -12.18 6.88
N THR A 259 -8.86 -11.92 8.03
CA THR A 259 -8.41 -12.38 9.35
C THR A 259 -9.54 -13.00 10.17
N VAL A 260 -9.18 -13.75 11.18
CA VAL A 260 -10.08 -14.27 12.22
C VAL A 260 -10.01 -13.44 13.50
N TYR A 261 -9.33 -12.31 13.46
CA TYR A 261 -9.22 -11.38 14.57
C TYR A 261 -10.42 -10.43 14.62
N GLU A 262 -11.03 -10.33 15.78
CA GLU A 262 -12.14 -9.43 16.06
C GLU A 262 -11.64 -8.27 16.95
N PRO A 263 -11.65 -7.02 16.44
CA PRO A 263 -11.25 -5.85 17.21
C PRO A 263 -12.13 -5.61 18.42
N LEU A 264 -11.59 -4.93 19.44
CA LEU A 264 -12.33 -4.52 20.64
C LEU A 264 -13.57 -3.71 20.26
N GLU A 265 -14.70 -4.02 20.91
CA GLU A 265 -16.00 -3.43 20.56
C GLU A 265 -16.42 -2.26 21.47
N VAL A 266 -15.97 -2.26 22.74
CA VAL A 266 -16.43 -1.32 23.76
C VAL A 266 -15.74 0.04 23.62
N PRO A 267 -16.45 1.14 23.25
CA PRO A 267 -15.83 2.43 22.95
C PRO A 267 -14.99 3.00 24.14
N GLN A 268 -15.48 2.87 25.37
CA GLN A 268 -14.77 3.35 26.56
C GLN A 268 -13.44 2.63 26.78
N GLN A 269 -13.39 1.33 26.47
CA GLN A 269 -12.16 0.55 26.55
C GLN A 269 -11.20 0.89 25.41
N ILE A 270 -11.73 1.16 24.21
CA ILE A 270 -10.92 1.61 23.07
C ILE A 270 -10.23 2.93 23.40
N GLU A 271 -10.96 3.89 23.96
CA GLU A 271 -10.42 5.16 24.43
C GLU A 271 -9.34 4.96 25.52
N GLN A 272 -9.61 4.12 26.50
CA GLN A 272 -8.68 3.82 27.59
C GLN A 272 -7.38 3.18 27.07
N TYR A 273 -7.49 2.15 26.21
CA TYR A 273 -6.30 1.47 25.66
C TYR A 273 -5.56 2.34 24.66
N PHE A 274 -6.27 3.21 23.93
CA PHE A 274 -5.62 4.18 23.05
C PHE A 274 -4.74 5.15 23.86
N ASP A 275 -5.25 5.70 24.95
CA ASP A 275 -4.45 6.54 25.86
C ASP A 275 -3.26 5.77 26.45
N GLN A 276 -3.47 4.52 26.85
CA GLN A 276 -2.40 3.67 27.36
C GLN A 276 -1.32 3.39 26.32
N ILE A 277 -1.69 3.15 25.06
CA ILE A 277 -0.74 3.00 23.95
C ILE A 277 0.10 4.27 23.80
N LEU A 278 -0.55 5.44 23.80
CA LEU A 278 0.16 6.70 23.64
C LEU A 278 1.11 6.98 24.79
N GLN A 279 0.67 6.75 26.05
CA GLN A 279 1.50 6.92 27.24
C GLN A 279 2.72 5.98 27.23
N LYS A 280 2.52 4.70 26.93
CA LYS A 280 3.61 3.73 26.84
C LYS A 280 4.56 4.07 25.71
N ALA A 281 4.04 4.42 24.52
CA ALA A 281 4.84 4.83 23.38
C ALA A 281 5.72 6.04 23.70
N GLU A 282 5.17 7.10 24.30
CA GLU A 282 5.96 8.29 24.65
C GLU A 282 7.00 8.01 25.75
N ALA A 283 6.76 7.04 26.64
CA ALA A 283 7.69 6.65 27.70
C ALA A 283 8.87 5.80 27.21
N ILE A 284 8.78 5.19 26.02
CA ILE A 284 9.86 4.39 25.41
C ILE A 284 11.01 5.33 24.97
N ARG A 285 12.21 5.07 25.46
CA ARG A 285 13.40 5.92 25.17
C ARG A 285 14.07 5.60 23.84
N ASN A 286 14.11 4.31 23.48
CA ASN A 286 14.78 3.92 22.23
C ASN A 286 13.87 4.24 21.04
N PRO A 287 14.32 4.99 20.02
CA PRO A 287 13.50 5.42 18.90
C PRO A 287 13.01 4.27 18.01
N PHE A 288 13.75 3.19 17.88
CA PHE A 288 13.35 2.03 17.08
C PHE A 288 12.30 1.19 17.82
N GLU A 289 12.49 0.97 19.11
CA GLU A 289 11.51 0.30 19.95
C GLU A 289 10.20 1.10 19.96
N GLN A 290 10.28 2.42 20.10
CA GLN A 290 9.14 3.32 20.08
C GLN A 290 8.38 3.28 18.74
N ALA A 291 9.12 3.31 17.62
CA ALA A 291 8.57 3.19 16.27
C ALA A 291 7.86 1.84 16.06
N PHE A 292 8.51 0.77 16.46
CA PHE A 292 7.97 -0.58 16.29
C PHE A 292 6.78 -0.85 17.20
N PHE A 293 6.82 -0.38 18.46
CA PHE A 293 5.69 -0.45 19.38
C PHE A 293 4.44 0.19 18.79
N ALA A 294 4.55 1.37 18.20
CA ALA A 294 3.44 2.02 17.53
C ALA A 294 2.90 1.22 16.33
N MET A 295 3.80 0.61 15.53
CA MET A 295 3.42 -0.27 14.42
C MET A 295 2.69 -1.54 14.86
N VAL A 296 2.94 -2.02 16.06
CA VAL A 296 2.27 -3.19 16.64
C VAL A 296 0.91 -2.82 17.24
N HIS A 297 0.88 -1.86 18.16
CA HIS A 297 -0.27 -1.65 19.02
C HIS A 297 -1.37 -0.76 18.44
N ILE A 298 -1.04 0.23 17.60
CA ILE A 298 -2.07 1.07 16.96
C ILE A 298 -2.97 0.22 16.06
N PRO A 299 -2.45 -0.56 15.08
CA PRO A 299 -3.31 -1.36 14.25
C PRO A 299 -3.91 -2.58 14.97
N TYR A 300 -3.32 -3.07 16.06
CA TYR A 300 -3.91 -4.14 16.87
C TYR A 300 -5.15 -3.66 17.61
N LEU A 301 -5.13 -2.47 18.23
CA LEU A 301 -6.32 -1.91 18.89
C LEU A 301 -7.41 -1.49 17.89
N GLN A 302 -7.05 -1.07 16.67
CA GLN A 302 -7.98 -0.45 15.71
C GLN A 302 -8.72 0.76 16.33
N PRO A 303 -8.02 1.81 16.82
CA PRO A 303 -8.70 2.92 17.49
C PRO A 303 -9.59 3.75 16.56
N PHE A 304 -9.42 3.66 15.26
CA PHE A 304 -10.15 4.43 14.26
C PHE A 304 -11.03 3.51 13.39
N GLU A 305 -12.03 4.09 12.70
CA GLU A 305 -12.94 3.34 11.83
C GLU A 305 -12.21 2.68 10.65
N ASP A 306 -11.15 3.31 10.14
CA ASP A 306 -10.25 2.79 9.10
C ASP A 306 -8.87 3.45 9.26
N VAL A 307 -7.96 3.22 8.32
CA VAL A 307 -6.65 3.89 8.17
C VAL A 307 -5.64 3.53 9.26
N ASN A 308 -5.96 2.66 10.22
CA ASN A 308 -5.12 2.34 11.38
C ASN A 308 -3.70 1.89 11.00
N LYS A 309 -3.52 1.06 9.97
CA LYS A 309 -2.20 0.64 9.48
C LYS A 309 -1.40 1.79 8.87
N ARG A 310 -2.06 2.69 8.12
CA ARG A 310 -1.42 3.87 7.53
C ARG A 310 -0.95 4.84 8.62
N VAL A 311 -1.80 5.09 9.64
CA VAL A 311 -1.44 5.90 10.81
C VAL A 311 -0.22 5.30 11.52
N SER A 312 -0.20 4.01 11.78
CA SER A 312 0.92 3.36 12.49
C SER A 312 2.25 3.46 11.72
N ARG A 313 2.22 3.32 10.39
CA ARG A 313 3.43 3.46 9.55
C ARG A 313 3.99 4.89 9.54
N LEU A 314 3.11 5.90 9.52
CA LEU A 314 3.57 7.28 9.62
C LEU A 314 4.00 7.63 11.05
N ALA A 315 3.26 7.21 12.07
CA ALA A 315 3.62 7.39 13.47
C ALA A 315 4.98 6.77 13.83
N ALA A 316 5.36 5.66 13.20
CA ALA A 316 6.68 5.05 13.34
C ALA A 316 7.84 6.00 12.96
N ASN A 317 7.57 7.02 12.14
CA ASN A 317 8.57 8.02 11.79
C ASN A 317 8.72 9.14 12.85
N ILE A 318 7.80 9.30 13.79
CA ILE A 318 7.88 10.33 14.83
C ILE A 318 9.21 10.27 15.59
N PRO A 319 9.60 9.14 16.21
CA PRO A 319 10.86 9.06 16.93
C PRO A 319 12.08 9.20 16.01
N LEU A 320 12.01 8.70 14.78
CA LEU A 320 13.10 8.82 13.81
C LEU A 320 13.35 10.28 13.43
N ILE A 321 12.29 11.06 13.25
CA ILE A 321 12.34 12.50 12.95
C ILE A 321 12.90 13.28 14.15
N ARG A 322 12.41 12.98 15.37
CA ARG A 322 12.86 13.66 16.61
C ARG A 322 14.35 13.44 16.88
N HIS A 323 14.86 12.26 16.56
CA HIS A 323 16.27 11.88 16.78
C HIS A 323 17.16 12.09 15.55
N ASN A 324 16.68 12.76 14.49
CA ASN A 324 17.43 12.96 13.24
C ASN A 324 17.97 11.67 12.62
N LEU A 325 17.22 10.58 12.75
CA LEU A 325 17.52 9.30 12.13
C LEU A 325 16.92 9.21 10.71
N CYS A 326 17.45 8.26 9.93
CA CYS A 326 16.91 7.95 8.62
C CYS A 326 15.41 7.64 8.71
N PRO A 327 14.52 8.28 7.91
CA PRO A 327 13.11 7.97 7.92
C PRO A 327 12.82 6.59 7.32
N LEU A 328 11.79 5.93 7.83
CA LEU A 328 11.28 4.65 7.35
C LEU A 328 10.29 4.88 6.20
N SER A 329 10.59 4.40 5.00
CA SER A 329 9.77 4.62 3.80
C SER A 329 9.20 3.35 3.17
N PHE A 330 9.38 2.20 3.78
CA PHE A 330 8.88 0.89 3.33
C PHE A 330 9.28 0.53 1.89
N VAL A 331 10.42 1.03 1.44
CA VAL A 331 10.97 0.73 0.11
C VAL A 331 11.16 -0.78 -0.03
N ASP A 332 10.73 -1.32 -1.17
CA ASP A 332 10.82 -2.72 -1.56
C ASP A 332 10.06 -3.72 -0.63
N VAL A 333 9.29 -3.28 0.36
CA VAL A 333 8.49 -4.17 1.21
C VAL A 333 7.40 -4.82 0.37
N ASP A 334 7.34 -6.14 0.37
CA ASP A 334 6.25 -6.88 -0.26
C ASP A 334 4.95 -6.72 0.54
N GLN A 335 3.83 -6.53 -0.17
CA GLN A 335 2.53 -6.33 0.46
C GLN A 335 2.11 -7.53 1.32
N ASN A 336 2.37 -8.75 0.84
CA ASN A 336 1.98 -9.93 1.60
C ASN A 336 2.84 -10.11 2.84
N ASP A 337 4.16 -9.86 2.76
CA ASP A 337 5.04 -9.95 3.94
C ASP A 337 4.58 -8.98 5.03
N TYR A 338 4.18 -7.76 4.66
CA TYR A 338 3.61 -6.81 5.61
C TYR A 338 2.26 -7.28 6.19
N VAL A 339 1.36 -7.79 5.34
CA VAL A 339 0.06 -8.32 5.76
C VAL A 339 0.25 -9.53 6.67
N TRP A 340 1.07 -10.49 6.30
CA TRP A 340 1.31 -11.70 7.13
C TRP A 340 1.99 -11.36 8.46
N GLY A 341 2.93 -10.41 8.46
CA GLY A 341 3.51 -9.90 9.70
C GLY A 341 2.46 -9.26 10.61
N THR A 342 1.53 -8.51 10.04
CA THR A 342 0.41 -7.88 10.77
C THR A 342 -0.59 -8.94 11.28
N LEU A 343 -0.91 -9.96 10.48
CA LEU A 343 -1.74 -11.10 10.91
C LEU A 343 -1.11 -11.87 12.07
N GLY A 344 0.23 -11.99 12.11
CA GLY A 344 0.94 -12.57 13.24
C GLY A 344 0.70 -11.82 14.56
N VAL A 345 0.57 -10.49 14.48
CA VAL A 345 0.18 -9.65 15.64
C VAL A 345 -1.30 -9.87 15.98
N TYR A 346 -2.17 -9.78 15.00
CA TYR A 346 -3.62 -9.83 15.19
C TYR A 346 -4.10 -11.16 15.75
N GLU A 347 -3.67 -12.25 15.15
CA GLU A 347 -4.21 -13.58 15.44
C GLU A 347 -3.42 -14.35 16.50
N LEU A 348 -2.14 -14.02 16.70
CA LEU A 348 -1.24 -14.80 17.52
C LEU A 348 -0.57 -14.01 18.66
N ASN A 349 -0.74 -12.67 18.70
CA ASN A 349 0.02 -11.76 19.57
C ASN A 349 1.54 -11.99 19.47
N ARG A 350 2.03 -12.32 18.25
CA ARG A 350 3.43 -12.61 17.95
C ARG A 350 3.98 -11.61 16.95
N ILE A 351 5.08 -10.97 17.33
CA ILE A 351 5.65 -9.82 16.61
C ILE A 351 6.81 -10.19 15.66
N ALA A 352 7.33 -11.42 15.73
CA ALA A 352 8.62 -11.75 15.10
C ALA A 352 8.62 -11.48 13.59
N TYR A 353 7.55 -11.82 12.89
CA TYR A 353 7.48 -11.57 11.44
C TYR A 353 7.42 -10.08 11.12
N LEU A 354 6.55 -9.33 11.79
CA LEU A 354 6.45 -7.87 11.56
C LEU A 354 7.77 -7.16 11.93
N ARG A 355 8.49 -7.64 12.94
CA ARG A 355 9.81 -7.14 13.31
C ARG A 355 10.84 -7.40 12.19
N ASP A 356 10.86 -8.59 11.59
CA ASP A 356 11.75 -8.92 10.48
C ASP A 356 11.45 -8.01 9.26
N VAL A 357 10.16 -7.73 9.00
CA VAL A 357 9.72 -6.75 7.98
C VAL A 357 10.20 -5.34 8.31
N PHE A 358 10.04 -4.89 9.56
CA PHE A 358 10.46 -3.58 10.03
C PHE A 358 11.98 -3.38 9.88
N GLU A 359 12.78 -4.35 10.36
CA GLU A 359 14.23 -4.33 10.24
C GLU A 359 14.66 -4.22 8.78
N TRP A 360 14.10 -5.08 7.93
CA TRP A 360 14.43 -5.10 6.51
C TRP A 360 14.05 -3.77 5.82
N ALA A 361 12.84 -3.26 6.10
CA ALA A 361 12.35 -2.00 5.55
C ALA A 361 13.24 -0.81 5.97
N TYR A 362 13.68 -0.79 7.23
CA TYR A 362 14.56 0.26 7.71
C TYR A 362 15.94 0.22 7.06
N ARG A 363 16.57 -0.97 6.97
CA ARG A 363 17.83 -1.16 6.26
C ARG A 363 17.75 -0.71 4.79
N ARG A 364 16.64 -1.00 4.12
CA ARG A 364 16.39 -0.55 2.74
C ARG A 364 16.22 0.96 2.64
N SER A 365 15.50 1.56 3.56
CA SER A 365 15.32 3.01 3.63
C SER A 365 16.67 3.72 3.83
N CYS A 366 17.49 3.24 4.75
CA CYS A 366 18.85 3.78 4.97
C CYS A 366 19.72 3.67 3.73
N ALA A 367 19.75 2.51 3.07
CA ALA A 367 20.50 2.30 1.84
C ALA A 367 20.03 3.26 0.71
N ARG A 368 18.73 3.53 0.64
CA ARG A 368 18.17 4.45 -0.35
C ARG A 368 18.56 5.90 -0.10
N TYR A 369 18.43 6.39 1.14
CA TYR A 369 18.68 7.80 1.45
C TYR A 369 20.17 8.11 1.64
N SER A 370 20.99 7.15 2.03
CA SER A 370 22.45 7.33 2.06
C SER A 370 23.04 7.47 0.65
N ALA A 371 22.49 6.74 -0.35
CA ALA A 371 22.88 6.89 -1.75
C ALA A 371 22.56 8.30 -2.32
N ILE A 372 21.52 8.93 -1.80
CA ILE A 372 21.18 10.33 -2.15
C ILE A 372 22.22 11.31 -1.60
N ARG A 373 22.81 11.00 -0.45
CA ARG A 373 23.79 11.88 0.22
C ARG A 373 25.24 11.64 -0.20
N GLN A 374 25.57 10.40 -0.60
CA GLN A 374 26.96 10.05 -0.94
C GLN A 374 27.07 9.81 -2.44
N SER A 375 27.72 10.71 -3.14
CA SER A 375 28.17 10.54 -4.52
C SER A 375 29.24 9.43 -4.70
N LEU A 376 29.54 8.64 -3.66
CA LEU A 376 30.59 7.62 -3.62
C LEU A 376 30.15 6.30 -2.95
N GLY A 377 28.89 5.90 -3.05
CA GLY A 377 28.41 4.60 -2.55
C GLY A 377 28.96 3.40 -3.32
N GLN A 378 29.07 2.25 -2.67
CA GLN A 378 29.42 0.98 -3.36
C GLN A 378 28.42 0.73 -4.51
N PRO A 379 28.90 0.24 -5.66
CA PRO A 379 28.02 -0.04 -6.79
C PRO A 379 26.92 -1.02 -6.42
N ASP A 380 25.66 -0.64 -6.66
CA ASP A 380 24.51 -1.53 -6.45
C ASP A 380 24.65 -2.76 -7.38
N PRO A 381 24.75 -4.00 -6.83
CA PRO A 381 24.86 -5.21 -7.63
C PRO A 381 23.70 -5.41 -8.63
N PHE A 382 22.51 -4.94 -8.28
CA PHE A 382 21.35 -4.98 -9.16
C PHE A 382 21.54 -4.04 -10.36
N ARG A 383 21.97 -2.80 -10.12
CA ARG A 383 22.28 -1.81 -11.15
C ARG A 383 23.43 -2.26 -12.04
N LEU A 384 24.42 -2.96 -11.49
CA LEU A 384 25.49 -3.56 -12.28
C LEU A 384 24.98 -4.66 -13.18
N ARG A 385 24.16 -5.57 -12.67
CA ARG A 385 23.56 -6.67 -13.44
C ARG A 385 22.75 -6.17 -14.62
N TYR A 386 21.92 -5.16 -14.40
CA TYR A 386 20.97 -4.63 -15.39
C TYR A 386 21.45 -3.34 -16.06
N ARG A 387 22.74 -3.00 -15.97
CA ARG A 387 23.31 -1.74 -16.47
C ARG A 387 22.95 -1.44 -17.92
N GLN A 388 23.02 -2.43 -18.78
CA GLN A 388 22.72 -2.27 -20.21
C GLN A 388 21.22 -2.03 -20.44
N GLN A 389 20.37 -2.84 -19.84
CA GLN A 389 18.91 -2.71 -19.93
C GLN A 389 18.43 -1.38 -19.36
N ILE A 390 18.92 -0.99 -18.18
CA ILE A 390 18.60 0.33 -17.59
C ILE A 390 18.96 1.44 -18.59
N SER A 391 20.16 1.39 -19.18
CA SER A 391 20.58 2.39 -20.16
C SER A 391 19.70 2.39 -21.41
N GLN A 392 19.28 1.22 -21.91
CA GLN A 392 18.39 1.09 -23.07
C GLN A 392 17.01 1.68 -22.79
N PHE A 393 16.43 1.38 -21.62
CA PHE A 393 15.11 1.88 -21.21
C PHE A 393 15.11 3.40 -21.04
N VAL A 394 16.07 3.97 -20.30
CA VAL A 394 16.21 5.42 -20.17
C VAL A 394 16.39 6.09 -21.54
N SER A 395 17.25 5.51 -22.39
CA SER A 395 17.45 6.01 -23.75
C SER A 395 16.19 5.91 -24.60
N GLY A 396 15.41 4.84 -24.46
CA GLY A 396 14.14 4.62 -25.16
C GLY A 396 13.10 5.69 -24.82
N VAL A 397 12.94 6.01 -23.53
CA VAL A 397 12.03 7.07 -23.06
C VAL A 397 12.41 8.41 -23.66
N VAL A 398 13.69 8.79 -23.62
CA VAL A 398 14.16 10.08 -24.13
C VAL A 398 14.05 10.18 -25.64
N LYS A 399 14.49 9.14 -26.38
CA LYS A 399 14.42 9.12 -27.85
C LYS A 399 12.98 9.06 -28.36
N GLY A 400 12.10 8.38 -27.63
CA GLY A 400 10.66 8.35 -27.90
C GLY A 400 9.93 9.63 -27.54
N ARG A 401 10.63 10.63 -26.95
CA ARG A 401 10.04 11.90 -26.47
C ARG A 401 8.81 11.69 -25.61
N MET A 402 8.83 10.65 -24.78
CA MET A 402 7.69 10.25 -23.96
C MET A 402 7.52 11.25 -22.82
N ASP A 403 6.27 11.66 -22.53
CA ASP A 403 5.91 12.30 -21.28
C ASP A 403 5.89 11.29 -20.12
N LYS A 404 5.68 11.72 -18.90
CA LYS A 404 5.69 10.87 -17.69
C LYS A 404 4.70 9.71 -17.81
N ARG A 405 3.52 9.95 -18.38
CA ARG A 405 2.45 8.97 -18.55
C ARG A 405 2.79 7.91 -19.60
N ALA A 406 3.23 8.35 -20.77
CA ALA A 406 3.65 7.46 -21.85
C ALA A 406 4.86 6.62 -21.42
N ALA A 407 5.81 7.23 -20.67
CA ALA A 407 6.99 6.54 -20.15
C ALA A 407 6.60 5.43 -19.17
N ALA A 408 5.76 5.71 -18.16
CA ALA A 408 5.30 4.71 -17.20
C ALA A 408 4.64 3.51 -17.90
N LYS A 409 3.71 3.78 -18.84
CA LYS A 409 3.03 2.73 -19.62
C LYS A 409 4.01 1.91 -20.48
N TRP A 410 4.93 2.57 -21.16
CA TRP A 410 5.91 1.93 -22.01
C TRP A 410 6.88 1.06 -21.19
N ILE A 411 7.43 1.60 -20.07
CA ILE A 411 8.32 0.88 -19.17
C ILE A 411 7.62 -0.38 -18.65
N ALA A 412 6.40 -0.26 -18.11
CA ALA A 412 5.64 -1.40 -17.62
C ALA A 412 5.42 -2.50 -18.67
N THR A 413 5.17 -2.10 -19.93
CA THR A 413 4.98 -3.06 -21.03
C THR A 413 6.29 -3.76 -21.44
N GLN A 414 7.40 -3.03 -21.54
CA GLN A 414 8.67 -3.60 -21.98
C GLN A 414 9.31 -4.48 -20.90
N VAL A 415 9.21 -4.06 -19.63
CA VAL A 415 9.75 -4.82 -18.49
C VAL A 415 9.18 -6.24 -18.43
N THR A 416 7.89 -6.43 -18.72
CA THR A 416 7.29 -7.77 -18.75
C THR A 416 7.85 -8.69 -19.83
N ARG A 417 8.48 -8.14 -20.86
CA ARG A 417 9.07 -8.89 -21.98
C ARG A 417 10.54 -9.21 -21.77
N GLU A 418 11.28 -8.29 -21.14
CA GLU A 418 12.74 -8.33 -21.13
C GLU A 418 13.35 -8.68 -19.78
N ILE A 419 12.60 -8.51 -18.68
CA ILE A 419 13.12 -8.66 -17.32
C ILE A 419 12.45 -9.85 -16.61
N PRO A 420 13.23 -10.72 -15.95
CA PRO A 420 12.68 -11.83 -15.15
C PRO A 420 11.66 -11.33 -14.13
N GLN A 421 10.56 -12.06 -13.96
CA GLN A 421 9.43 -11.68 -13.12
C GLN A 421 9.85 -11.24 -11.71
N LYS A 422 10.83 -11.93 -11.12
CA LYS A 422 11.36 -11.62 -9.77
C LYS A 422 12.03 -10.26 -9.65
N ASP A 423 12.52 -9.70 -10.74
CA ASP A 423 13.33 -8.47 -10.77
C ASP A 423 12.55 -7.26 -11.36
N GLN A 424 11.33 -7.49 -11.90
CA GLN A 424 10.57 -6.48 -12.64
C GLN A 424 10.24 -5.23 -11.82
N SER A 425 9.76 -5.38 -10.58
CA SER A 425 9.38 -4.26 -9.71
C SER A 425 10.53 -3.31 -9.46
N ARG A 426 11.65 -3.90 -9.00
CA ARG A 426 12.84 -3.14 -8.70
C ARG A 426 13.43 -2.50 -9.96
N PHE A 427 13.33 -3.20 -11.10
CA PHE A 427 13.82 -2.68 -12.36
C PHE A 427 13.01 -1.45 -12.82
N VAL A 428 11.67 -1.51 -12.73
CA VAL A 428 10.78 -0.37 -13.02
C VAL A 428 11.16 0.82 -12.14
N GLU A 429 11.25 0.62 -10.84
CA GLU A 429 11.60 1.67 -9.88
C GLU A 429 12.96 2.31 -10.19
N VAL A 430 13.97 1.49 -10.52
CA VAL A 430 15.31 2.00 -10.88
C VAL A 430 15.25 2.83 -12.15
N VAL A 431 14.57 2.34 -13.21
CA VAL A 431 14.46 3.07 -14.48
C VAL A 431 13.69 4.38 -14.29
N GLU A 432 12.56 4.36 -13.58
CA GLU A 432 11.76 5.55 -13.31
C GLU A 432 12.56 6.59 -12.52
N THR A 433 13.32 6.14 -11.53
CA THR A 433 14.23 7.00 -10.77
C THR A 433 15.31 7.63 -11.64
N GLU A 434 15.95 6.85 -12.53
CA GLU A 434 16.99 7.38 -13.42
C GLU A 434 16.42 8.38 -14.42
N VAL A 435 15.24 8.11 -14.98
CA VAL A 435 14.54 9.04 -15.90
C VAL A 435 14.17 10.33 -15.17
N SER A 436 13.65 10.24 -13.93
CA SER A 436 13.27 11.41 -13.13
C SER A 436 14.46 12.31 -12.80
N ASN A 437 15.62 11.71 -12.52
CA ASN A 437 16.84 12.40 -12.16
C ASN A 437 17.73 12.77 -13.36
N LEU A 438 17.20 12.68 -14.60
CA LEU A 438 17.98 12.94 -15.81
C LEU A 438 18.19 14.45 -15.99
N HIS A 439 19.45 14.84 -16.12
CA HIS A 439 19.87 16.20 -16.40
C HIS A 439 21.06 16.23 -17.36
N GLU A 440 21.37 17.39 -17.95
CA GLU A 440 22.42 17.54 -18.96
C GLU A 440 23.80 17.03 -18.55
N GLY A 441 24.12 17.03 -17.24
CA GLY A 441 25.39 16.53 -16.72
C GLY A 441 25.47 15.01 -16.58
N ASN A 442 24.37 14.23 -16.76
CA ASN A 442 24.36 12.79 -16.58
C ASN A 442 23.87 11.98 -17.80
N ILE A 443 23.41 12.65 -18.87
CA ILE A 443 22.88 12.04 -20.10
C ILE A 443 23.91 11.14 -20.83
N ALA A 444 25.20 11.42 -20.68
CA ALA A 444 26.26 10.62 -21.29
C ALA A 444 26.25 9.16 -20.79
N ARG A 445 25.78 8.90 -19.57
CA ARG A 445 25.61 7.55 -18.98
C ARG A 445 24.69 6.68 -19.84
N TYR A 446 23.75 7.30 -20.56
CA TYR A 446 22.71 6.66 -21.39
C TYR A 446 22.96 6.84 -22.89
N ARG A 447 24.15 7.29 -23.28
CA ARG A 447 24.53 7.55 -24.69
C ARG A 447 23.54 8.48 -25.41
N LEU A 448 23.02 9.46 -24.70
CA LEU A 448 22.11 10.45 -25.23
C LEU A 448 22.86 11.70 -25.72
N ARG A 449 22.38 12.27 -26.83
CA ARG A 449 22.85 13.57 -27.30
C ARG A 449 22.09 14.70 -26.59
N LEU A 450 22.74 15.82 -26.37
CA LEU A 450 22.15 16.99 -25.71
C LEU A 450 20.88 17.49 -26.44
N SER A 451 20.88 17.44 -27.76
CA SER A 451 19.71 17.82 -28.58
C SER A 451 18.49 16.91 -28.32
N ALA A 452 18.71 15.59 -28.19
CA ALA A 452 17.64 14.63 -27.88
C ALA A 452 17.10 14.86 -26.46
N PHE A 453 17.98 15.13 -25.50
CA PHE A 453 17.59 15.45 -24.14
C PHE A 453 16.69 16.70 -24.07
N TYR A 454 17.10 17.82 -24.68
CA TYR A 454 16.29 19.05 -24.67
C TYR A 454 14.97 18.89 -25.43
N ALA A 455 14.95 18.12 -26.53
CA ALA A 455 13.70 17.83 -27.24
C ALA A 455 12.71 17.05 -26.39
N TRP A 456 13.21 16.11 -25.60
CA TRP A 456 12.40 15.33 -24.64
C TRP A 456 12.01 16.16 -23.42
N LYS A 457 12.94 16.92 -22.83
CA LYS A 457 12.73 17.68 -21.59
C LYS A 457 11.60 18.69 -21.71
N ARG A 458 11.37 19.26 -22.89
CA ARG A 458 10.24 20.19 -23.16
C ARG A 458 8.87 19.54 -23.00
N GLY A 459 8.75 18.23 -23.23
CA GLY A 459 7.51 17.47 -23.02
C GLY A 459 7.42 16.76 -21.65
N TRP A 460 8.54 16.72 -20.93
CA TRP A 460 8.64 16.05 -19.62
C TRP A 460 8.20 16.92 -18.46
N MET A 461 8.27 18.25 -18.59
CA MET A 461 7.86 19.20 -17.55
C MET A 461 6.35 19.23 -17.36
#